data_0a05aff633e85922da644ace990368f6
#
_entry.id   0a05aff633e85922da644ace990368f6
#
_cell.length_a   1.000
_cell.length_b   1.000
_cell.length_c   1.000
_cell.angle_alpha   90.00
_cell.angle_beta   90.00
_cell.angle_gamma   90.00
#
_symmetry.space_group_name_H-M   'P 1'
#
loop_
_entity.id
_entity.type
_entity.pdbx_description
1 polymer ?
#
loop_
_entity_poly.entity_id
_entity_poly.type
_entity_poly.pdbx_seq_one_letter_code
_entity_poly.pdbx_strand_id
1 'polypeptide(L)'
;MPLVLDITDADATAGLPNAMPADIGAIDTLINNAGHNVGGGTNFAEGPVDDWASIIETNLIGLLRVTHAFLPAMIESNRGHIVNISSINALRIVPTMTPYSASKAGVHMLTATLRAELADTDIRVTEINPGLTKTNIQVQRFRGDVDKAQEYLGRFRMALAPDDIARGVMFALNQPLHVQIAQMVILPTDLF
;
A
#
# COMPACT_ATOMS: atom_id res chain seq x y z
N MET A 1 -3.55 2.83 -19.91
CA MET A 1 -5.01 3.14 -19.95
C MET A 1 -5.54 3.14 -18.51
N PRO A 2 -6.23 4.16 -18.03
CA PRO A 2 -6.85 4.15 -16.71
C PRO A 2 -8.10 3.27 -16.71
N LEU A 3 -8.27 2.45 -15.65
CA LEU A 3 -9.50 1.74 -15.33
C LEU A 3 -10.05 2.28 -14.01
N VAL A 4 -11.35 2.51 -13.93
CA VAL A 4 -12.01 2.87 -12.67
C VAL A 4 -12.31 1.58 -11.92
N LEU A 5 -11.77 1.45 -10.72
CA LEU A 5 -11.93 0.27 -9.88
C LEU A 5 -12.09 0.70 -8.42
N ASP A 6 -13.12 0.17 -7.76
CA ASP A 6 -13.17 0.13 -6.30
C ASP A 6 -12.60 -1.22 -5.83
N ILE A 7 -11.46 -1.20 -5.17
CA ILE A 7 -10.80 -2.42 -4.71
C ILE A 7 -11.52 -3.09 -3.53
N THR A 8 -12.52 -2.44 -2.94
CA THR A 8 -13.39 -3.04 -1.92
C THR A 8 -14.52 -3.87 -2.53
N ASP A 9 -14.82 -3.71 -3.82
CA ASP A 9 -15.77 -4.53 -4.57
C ASP A 9 -15.11 -5.86 -4.94
N ALA A 10 -15.60 -6.95 -4.35
CA ALA A 10 -15.06 -8.30 -4.54
C ALA A 10 -15.22 -8.81 -5.98
N ASP A 11 -16.37 -8.55 -6.61
CA ASP A 11 -16.67 -9.02 -7.97
C ASP A 11 -15.84 -8.23 -9.00
N ALA A 12 -15.75 -6.90 -8.82
CA ALA A 12 -14.91 -6.05 -9.66
C ALA A 12 -13.44 -6.43 -9.60
N THR A 13 -12.92 -6.73 -8.41
CA THR A 13 -11.51 -7.16 -8.25
C THR A 13 -11.26 -8.55 -8.82
N ALA A 14 -12.18 -9.51 -8.63
CA ALA A 14 -12.06 -10.84 -9.22
C ALA A 14 -12.10 -10.82 -10.75
N GLY A 15 -12.89 -9.93 -11.34
CA GLY A 15 -12.99 -9.75 -12.80
C GLY A 15 -11.83 -8.95 -13.42
N LEU A 16 -10.98 -8.32 -12.61
CA LEU A 16 -9.97 -7.37 -13.08
C LEU A 16 -8.98 -7.94 -14.12
N PRO A 17 -8.43 -9.17 -13.97
CA PRO A 17 -7.53 -9.73 -14.99
C PRO A 17 -8.20 -9.85 -16.37
N ASN A 18 -9.49 -10.19 -16.41
CA ASN A 18 -10.26 -10.30 -17.66
C ASN A 18 -10.65 -8.94 -18.25
N ALA A 19 -10.64 -7.87 -17.46
CA ALA A 19 -10.89 -6.51 -17.90
C ALA A 19 -9.65 -5.83 -18.49
N MET A 20 -8.47 -6.47 -18.40
CA MET A 20 -7.24 -5.94 -19.01
C MET A 20 -7.34 -5.98 -20.53
N PRO A 21 -6.93 -4.90 -21.24
CA PRO A 21 -6.84 -4.92 -22.69
C PRO A 21 -5.90 -6.01 -23.19
N ALA A 22 -6.30 -6.71 -24.26
CA ALA A 22 -5.53 -7.84 -24.80
C ALA A 22 -4.14 -7.44 -25.31
N ASP A 23 -3.92 -6.18 -25.65
CA ASP A 23 -2.66 -5.63 -26.15
C ASP A 23 -1.64 -5.35 -25.02
N ILE A 24 -2.07 -5.31 -23.75
CA ILE A 24 -1.16 -5.13 -22.60
C ILE A 24 -0.34 -6.39 -22.32
N GLY A 25 -0.86 -7.57 -22.71
CA GLY A 25 -0.23 -8.86 -22.40
C GLY A 25 -0.37 -9.26 -20.93
N ALA A 26 0.47 -10.20 -20.48
CA ALA A 26 0.46 -10.65 -19.09
C ALA A 26 1.00 -9.57 -18.15
N ILE A 27 0.30 -9.36 -17.04
CA ILE A 27 0.75 -8.44 -15.97
C ILE A 27 1.81 -9.17 -15.15
N ASP A 28 3.05 -8.68 -15.20
CA ASP A 28 4.18 -9.21 -14.44
C ASP A 28 4.63 -8.26 -13.30
N THR A 29 4.02 -7.11 -13.17
CA THR A 29 4.30 -6.15 -12.10
C THR A 29 3.00 -5.61 -11.52
N LEU A 30 2.83 -5.79 -10.21
CA LEU A 30 1.67 -5.30 -9.46
C LEU A 30 2.13 -4.36 -8.36
N ILE A 31 1.66 -3.11 -8.38
CA ILE A 31 1.93 -2.13 -7.33
C ILE A 31 0.63 -1.84 -6.58
N ASN A 32 0.47 -2.41 -5.39
CA ASN A 32 -0.65 -2.16 -4.50
C ASN A 32 -0.40 -0.86 -3.73
N ASN A 33 -0.95 0.23 -4.23
CA ASN A 33 -0.78 1.57 -3.66
C ASN A 33 -2.07 2.15 -3.08
N ALA A 34 -3.25 1.66 -3.47
CA ALA A 34 -4.52 2.17 -3.00
C ALA A 34 -4.63 2.08 -1.47
N GLY A 35 -5.11 3.15 -0.84
CA GLY A 35 -5.26 3.19 0.61
C GLY A 35 -5.66 4.57 1.12
N HIS A 36 -6.24 4.60 2.31
CA HIS A 36 -6.65 5.84 2.98
C HIS A 36 -6.50 5.74 4.51
N ASN A 37 -6.75 6.87 5.17
CA ASN A 37 -6.68 7.00 6.62
C ASN A 37 -7.77 7.96 7.14
N VAL A 38 -9.00 7.78 6.68
CA VAL A 38 -10.14 8.63 7.08
C VAL A 38 -10.33 8.58 8.61
N GLY A 39 -10.55 9.73 9.24
CA GLY A 39 -10.75 9.84 10.68
C GLY A 39 -9.51 9.52 11.54
N GLY A 40 -8.33 9.27 10.93
CA GLY A 40 -7.08 9.06 11.66
C GLY A 40 -6.68 10.26 12.50
N GLY A 41 -6.07 10.01 13.67
CA GLY A 41 -5.73 11.05 14.66
C GLY A 41 -6.78 11.23 15.74
N THR A 42 -7.75 10.31 15.83
CA THR A 42 -8.80 10.27 16.87
C THR A 42 -8.51 9.11 17.83
N ASN A 43 -8.78 9.31 19.13
CA ASN A 43 -8.69 8.25 20.11
C ASN A 43 -9.64 7.11 19.78
N PHE A 44 -9.22 5.87 20.07
CA PHE A 44 -9.97 4.67 19.65
C PHE A 44 -11.39 4.61 20.20
N ALA A 45 -11.61 5.11 21.43
CA ALA A 45 -12.94 5.12 22.06
C ALA A 45 -13.89 6.19 21.48
N GLU A 46 -13.37 7.20 20.74
CA GLU A 46 -14.10 8.39 20.32
C GLU A 46 -14.42 8.42 18.83
N GLY A 47 -13.70 7.64 18.03
CA GLY A 47 -13.84 7.68 16.59
C GLY A 47 -14.97 6.79 16.06
N PRO A 48 -15.47 7.07 14.86
CA PRO A 48 -16.53 6.30 14.24
C PRO A 48 -15.98 4.96 13.70
N VAL A 49 -16.56 3.88 14.17
CA VAL A 49 -16.12 2.50 13.84
C VAL A 49 -16.21 2.20 12.34
N ASP A 50 -17.18 2.78 11.63
CA ASP A 50 -17.36 2.55 10.18
C ASP A 50 -16.20 3.12 9.35
N ASP A 51 -15.65 4.27 9.74
CA ASP A 51 -14.43 4.78 9.12
C ASP A 51 -13.26 3.82 9.31
N TRP A 52 -13.14 3.26 10.51
CA TRP A 52 -12.05 2.33 10.82
C TRP A 52 -12.20 0.99 10.11
N ALA A 53 -13.44 0.51 9.98
CA ALA A 53 -13.74 -0.67 9.17
C ALA A 53 -13.36 -0.42 7.70
N SER A 54 -13.69 0.77 7.16
CA SER A 54 -13.34 1.14 5.78
C SER A 54 -11.83 1.23 5.53
N ILE A 55 -11.04 1.65 6.54
CA ILE A 55 -9.58 1.63 6.45
C ILE A 55 -9.06 0.21 6.31
N ILE A 56 -9.55 -0.73 7.10
CA ILE A 56 -9.16 -2.15 7.02
C ILE A 56 -9.61 -2.75 5.67
N GLU A 57 -10.85 -2.48 5.28
CA GLU A 57 -11.40 -3.01 4.02
C GLU A 57 -10.58 -2.54 2.81
N THR A 58 -10.26 -1.26 2.71
CA THR A 58 -9.46 -0.75 1.59
C THR A 58 -7.99 -1.17 1.69
N ASN A 59 -7.32 -0.87 2.83
CA ASN A 59 -5.87 -0.98 2.91
C ASN A 59 -5.37 -2.42 2.97
N LEU A 60 -6.17 -3.35 3.49
CA LEU A 60 -5.77 -4.74 3.69
C LEU A 60 -6.60 -5.69 2.83
N ILE A 61 -7.93 -5.69 2.94
CA ILE A 61 -8.78 -6.64 2.22
C ILE A 61 -8.77 -6.35 0.72
N GLY A 62 -8.85 -5.08 0.31
CA GLY A 62 -8.75 -4.67 -1.09
C GLY A 62 -7.41 -5.07 -1.72
N LEU A 63 -6.29 -4.81 -1.01
CA LEU A 63 -4.96 -5.25 -1.43
C LEU A 63 -4.87 -6.77 -1.59
N LEU A 64 -5.42 -7.53 -0.64
CA LEU A 64 -5.47 -8.99 -0.70
C LEU A 64 -6.24 -9.46 -1.93
N ARG A 65 -7.43 -8.90 -2.21
CA ARG A 65 -8.26 -9.24 -3.37
C ARG A 65 -7.53 -9.00 -4.68
N VAL A 66 -6.96 -7.81 -4.86
CA VAL A 66 -6.22 -7.47 -6.09
C VAL A 66 -5.01 -8.37 -6.28
N THR A 67 -4.25 -8.63 -5.21
CA THR A 67 -3.10 -9.54 -5.26
C THR A 67 -3.53 -10.94 -5.66
N HIS A 68 -4.60 -11.47 -5.03
CA HIS A 68 -5.15 -12.79 -5.32
C HIS A 68 -5.62 -12.92 -6.77
N ALA A 69 -6.19 -11.87 -7.36
CA ALA A 69 -6.67 -11.88 -8.73
C ALA A 69 -5.54 -12.04 -9.77
N PHE A 70 -4.37 -11.44 -9.55
CA PHE A 70 -3.25 -11.50 -10.51
C PHE A 70 -2.24 -12.60 -10.21
N LEU A 71 -2.14 -13.07 -8.97
CA LEU A 71 -1.11 -14.02 -8.55
C LEU A 71 -1.13 -15.36 -9.33
N PRO A 72 -2.29 -15.98 -9.66
CA PRO A 72 -2.31 -17.24 -10.40
C PRO A 72 -1.57 -17.17 -11.75
N ALA A 73 -1.77 -16.09 -12.53
CA ALA A 73 -1.09 -15.92 -13.80
C ALA A 73 0.43 -15.67 -13.64
N MET A 74 0.85 -14.99 -12.56
CA MET A 74 2.27 -14.84 -12.22
C MET A 74 2.90 -16.19 -11.86
N ILE A 75 2.21 -17.04 -11.11
CA ILE A 75 2.68 -18.39 -10.76
C ILE A 75 2.78 -19.25 -12.01
N GLU A 76 1.77 -19.25 -12.88
CA GLU A 76 1.78 -20.01 -14.13
C GLU A 76 2.95 -19.62 -15.03
N SER A 77 3.25 -18.33 -15.14
CA SER A 77 4.38 -17.83 -15.93
C SER A 77 5.73 -17.91 -15.20
N ASN A 78 5.74 -18.29 -13.93
CA ASN A 78 6.87 -18.22 -13.00
C ASN A 78 7.60 -16.87 -13.06
N ARG A 79 6.85 -15.78 -13.18
CA ARG A 79 7.39 -14.44 -13.33
C ARG A 79 6.46 -13.40 -12.68
N GLY A 80 7.02 -12.59 -11.79
CA GLY A 80 6.24 -11.51 -11.19
C GLY A 80 7.03 -10.64 -10.22
N HIS A 81 6.53 -9.42 -10.01
CA HIS A 81 7.00 -8.59 -8.92
C HIS A 81 5.82 -7.86 -8.28
N ILE A 82 5.49 -8.22 -7.06
CA ILE A 82 4.44 -7.57 -6.25
C ILE A 82 5.10 -6.56 -5.33
N VAL A 83 4.68 -5.30 -5.40
CA VAL A 83 5.13 -4.20 -4.53
C VAL A 83 3.95 -3.70 -3.72
N ASN A 84 4.01 -3.87 -2.41
CA ASN A 84 2.98 -3.40 -1.49
C ASN A 84 3.42 -2.11 -0.80
N ILE A 85 2.64 -1.04 -0.96
CA ILE A 85 2.87 0.22 -0.25
C ILE A 85 2.22 0.12 1.13
N SER A 86 3.06 -0.11 2.13
CA SER A 86 2.71 -0.19 3.53
C SER A 86 2.87 1.19 4.21
N SER A 87 3.47 1.24 5.37
CA SER A 87 3.78 2.46 6.12
C SER A 87 4.79 2.16 7.21
N ILE A 88 5.54 3.17 7.65
CA ILE A 88 6.30 3.09 8.89
C ILE A 88 5.41 2.77 10.10
N ASN A 89 4.11 3.05 10.04
CA ASN A 89 3.14 2.70 11.08
C ASN A 89 2.87 1.20 11.20
N ALA A 90 3.30 0.38 10.25
CA ALA A 90 3.33 -1.07 10.38
C ALA A 90 4.40 -1.54 11.37
N LEU A 91 5.45 -0.74 11.56
CA LEU A 91 6.68 -1.09 12.29
C LEU A 91 6.85 -0.34 13.61
N ARG A 92 6.01 0.67 13.88
CA ARG A 92 6.08 1.47 15.11
C ARG A 92 4.71 1.79 15.68
N ILE A 93 4.67 2.06 16.97
CA ILE A 93 3.46 2.49 17.67
C ILE A 93 3.25 3.98 17.45
N VAL A 94 2.07 4.34 16.91
CA VAL A 94 1.64 5.73 16.77
C VAL A 94 0.27 5.90 17.43
N PRO A 95 0.18 6.58 18.58
CA PRO A 95 -1.10 6.84 19.24
C PRO A 95 -2.11 7.49 18.28
N THR A 96 -3.38 7.23 18.48
CA THR A 96 -4.51 7.74 17.67
C THR A 96 -4.55 7.25 16.21
N MET A 97 -3.68 6.30 15.85
CA MET A 97 -3.61 5.72 14.49
C MET A 97 -3.98 4.24 14.47
N THR A 98 -4.68 3.74 15.48
CA THR A 98 -4.92 2.30 15.70
C THR A 98 -5.43 1.56 14.47
N PRO A 99 -6.54 1.95 13.78
CA PRO A 99 -7.04 1.19 12.64
C PRO A 99 -6.09 1.25 11.44
N TYR A 100 -5.48 2.40 11.19
CA TYR A 100 -4.50 2.54 10.12
C TYR A 100 -3.24 1.69 10.39
N SER A 101 -2.69 1.76 11.60
CA SER A 101 -1.53 0.94 11.99
C SER A 101 -1.85 -0.55 11.91
N ALA A 102 -3.04 -0.98 12.37
CA ALA A 102 -3.49 -2.35 12.26
C ALA A 102 -3.59 -2.81 10.79
N SER A 103 -4.16 -1.98 9.90
CA SER A 103 -4.23 -2.31 8.47
C SER A 103 -2.84 -2.47 7.85
N LYS A 104 -1.89 -1.57 8.18
CA LYS A 104 -0.53 -1.62 7.63
C LYS A 104 0.33 -2.71 8.26
N ALA A 105 0.13 -3.06 9.53
CA ALA A 105 0.71 -4.25 10.16
C ALA A 105 0.19 -5.55 9.50
N GLY A 106 -1.09 -5.58 9.13
CA GLY A 106 -1.68 -6.66 8.33
C GLY A 106 -1.00 -6.78 6.96
N VAL A 107 -0.81 -5.67 6.24
CA VAL A 107 -0.09 -5.64 4.95
C VAL A 107 1.36 -6.11 5.13
N HIS A 108 2.05 -5.69 6.20
CA HIS A 108 3.41 -6.13 6.51
C HIS A 108 3.49 -7.66 6.63
N MET A 109 2.64 -8.25 7.49
CA MET A 109 2.65 -9.70 7.72
C MET A 109 2.19 -10.47 6.48
N LEU A 110 1.15 -10.00 5.78
CA LEU A 110 0.72 -10.58 4.51
C LEU A 110 1.87 -10.62 3.49
N THR A 111 2.58 -9.50 3.34
CA THR A 111 3.70 -9.39 2.40
C THR A 111 4.84 -10.34 2.75
N ALA A 112 5.18 -10.44 4.03
CA ALA A 112 6.24 -11.33 4.51
C ALA A 112 5.87 -12.81 4.33
N THR A 113 4.62 -13.19 4.64
CA THR A 113 4.12 -14.56 4.48
C THR A 113 4.03 -14.95 3.01
N LEU A 114 3.45 -14.10 2.17
CA LEU A 114 3.36 -14.34 0.72
C LEU A 114 4.75 -14.53 0.09
N ARG A 115 5.74 -13.74 0.51
CA ARG A 115 7.13 -13.92 0.06
C ARG A 115 7.68 -15.29 0.43
N ALA A 116 7.36 -15.79 1.61
CA ALA A 116 7.80 -17.12 2.05
C ALA A 116 7.09 -18.24 1.27
N GLU A 117 5.79 -18.09 0.96
CA GLU A 117 5.03 -19.03 0.14
C GLU A 117 5.54 -19.12 -1.30
N LEU A 118 6.10 -18.03 -1.82
CA LEU A 118 6.62 -17.93 -3.20
C LEU A 118 8.13 -18.18 -3.33
N ALA A 119 8.78 -18.68 -2.26
CA ALA A 119 10.25 -18.83 -2.22
C ALA A 119 10.83 -19.75 -3.31
N ASP A 120 10.05 -20.73 -3.79
CA ASP A 120 10.44 -21.65 -4.86
C ASP A 120 10.07 -21.14 -6.27
N THR A 121 9.76 -19.86 -6.42
CA THR A 121 9.41 -19.21 -7.69
C THR A 121 10.33 -18.03 -8.00
N ASP A 122 10.28 -17.54 -9.25
CA ASP A 122 10.95 -16.30 -9.67
C ASP A 122 10.10 -15.04 -9.37
N ILE A 123 9.06 -15.16 -8.53
CA ILE A 123 8.19 -14.05 -8.17
C ILE A 123 8.77 -13.31 -6.95
N ARG A 124 8.99 -12.02 -7.09
CA ARG A 124 9.49 -11.16 -6.03
C ARG A 124 8.34 -10.46 -5.30
N VAL A 125 8.48 -10.26 -3.99
CA VAL A 125 7.48 -9.55 -3.17
C VAL A 125 8.19 -8.53 -2.30
N THR A 126 7.96 -7.25 -2.58
CA THR A 126 8.61 -6.11 -1.91
C THR A 126 7.60 -5.34 -1.08
N GLU A 127 8.00 -4.94 0.11
CA GLU A 127 7.26 -3.99 0.95
C GLU A 127 7.98 -2.64 0.97
N ILE A 128 7.26 -1.56 0.67
CA ILE A 128 7.74 -0.19 0.86
C ILE A 128 7.03 0.42 2.07
N ASN A 129 7.78 0.94 3.02
CA ASN A 129 7.31 1.55 4.26
C ASN A 129 7.63 3.05 4.29
N PRO A 130 6.77 3.90 3.69
CA PRO A 130 6.97 5.34 3.72
C PRO A 130 6.76 5.92 5.12
N GLY A 131 7.53 6.95 5.44
CA GLY A 131 7.22 7.90 6.50
C GLY A 131 6.21 8.96 6.04
N LEU A 132 6.23 10.13 6.69
CA LEU A 132 5.35 11.23 6.32
C LEU A 132 5.60 11.67 4.88
N THR A 133 4.58 11.52 4.03
CA THR A 133 4.62 11.87 2.61
C THR A 133 3.49 12.85 2.28
N LYS A 134 3.79 13.90 1.54
CA LYS A 134 2.80 14.91 1.09
C LYS A 134 1.92 14.31 -0.03
N THR A 135 0.77 13.76 0.35
CA THR A 135 -0.22 13.17 -0.55
C THR A 135 -1.63 13.56 -0.14
N ASN A 136 -2.61 13.20 -0.94
CA ASN A 136 -4.03 13.42 -0.62
C ASN A 136 -4.51 12.61 0.60
N ILE A 137 -3.73 11.67 1.13
CA ILE A 137 -4.09 10.89 2.32
C ILE A 137 -4.35 11.78 3.53
N GLN A 138 -3.67 12.93 3.62
CA GLN A 138 -3.90 13.88 4.72
C GLN A 138 -5.24 14.61 4.57
N VAL A 139 -5.63 14.95 3.34
CA VAL A 139 -6.94 15.54 3.07
C VAL A 139 -8.05 14.51 3.37
N GLN A 140 -7.89 13.26 2.96
CA GLN A 140 -8.81 12.16 3.28
C GLN A 140 -8.91 11.93 4.80
N ARG A 141 -7.77 11.97 5.51
CA ARG A 141 -7.71 11.86 6.97
C ARG A 141 -8.61 12.87 7.66
N PHE A 142 -8.63 14.09 7.19
CA PHE A 142 -9.45 15.18 7.71
C PHE A 142 -10.77 15.36 6.94
N ARG A 143 -11.27 14.30 6.26
CA ARG A 143 -12.58 14.27 5.59
C ARG A 143 -12.76 15.39 4.55
N GLY A 144 -11.71 15.73 3.81
CA GLY A 144 -11.72 16.79 2.81
C GLY A 144 -11.33 18.17 3.32
N ASP A 145 -11.07 18.33 4.61
CA ASP A 145 -10.63 19.61 5.20
C ASP A 145 -9.16 19.87 4.84
N VAL A 146 -8.95 20.66 3.80
CA VAL A 146 -7.63 21.00 3.25
C VAL A 146 -6.82 21.84 4.23
N ASP A 147 -7.45 22.76 4.97
CA ASP A 147 -6.77 23.65 5.90
C ASP A 147 -6.19 22.86 7.08
N LYS A 148 -6.96 21.94 7.66
CA LYS A 148 -6.45 21.02 8.70
C LYS A 148 -5.34 20.10 8.17
N ALA A 149 -5.44 19.64 6.94
CA ALA A 149 -4.40 18.82 6.34
C ALA A 149 -3.08 19.61 6.18
N GLN A 150 -3.16 20.88 5.76
CA GLN A 150 -2.02 21.77 5.66
C GLN A 150 -1.42 22.12 7.01
N GLU A 151 -2.27 22.45 8.00
CA GLU A 151 -1.83 22.71 9.39
C GLU A 151 -1.09 21.48 9.94
N TYR A 152 -1.64 20.28 9.74
CA TYR A 152 -0.98 19.05 10.18
C TYR A 152 0.40 18.87 9.53
N LEU A 153 0.50 19.05 8.22
CA LEU A 153 1.78 18.95 7.49
C LEU A 153 2.76 20.04 7.94
N GLY A 154 2.28 21.23 8.26
CA GLY A 154 3.10 22.35 8.74
C GLY A 154 3.77 22.12 10.11
N ARG A 155 3.34 21.10 10.89
CA ARG A 155 3.97 20.71 12.15
C ARG A 155 5.32 19.99 11.96
N PHE A 156 5.60 19.56 10.74
CA PHE A 156 6.83 18.83 10.40
C PHE A 156 7.72 19.71 9.52
N ARG A 157 8.99 19.75 9.85
CA ARG A 157 9.97 20.52 9.07
C ARG A 157 10.14 19.96 7.67
N MET A 158 10.08 18.63 7.54
CA MET A 158 10.23 17.92 6.27
C MET A 158 9.14 16.85 6.10
N ALA A 159 8.73 16.64 4.87
CA ALA A 159 7.94 15.50 4.46
C ALA A 159 8.41 15.06 3.07
N LEU A 160 8.32 13.76 2.80
CA LEU A 160 8.65 13.20 1.50
C LEU A 160 7.68 13.70 0.42
N ALA A 161 8.16 13.78 -0.81
CA ALA A 161 7.31 13.89 -1.98
C ALA A 161 6.90 12.47 -2.47
N PRO A 162 5.78 12.32 -3.19
CA PRO A 162 5.41 11.04 -3.81
C PRO A 162 6.53 10.46 -4.69
N ASP A 163 7.28 11.30 -5.39
CA ASP A 163 8.41 10.90 -6.23
C ASP A 163 9.56 10.25 -5.44
N ASP A 164 9.72 10.58 -4.15
CA ASP A 164 10.72 9.91 -3.30
C ASP A 164 10.37 8.44 -3.13
N ILE A 165 9.07 8.15 -2.95
CA ILE A 165 8.57 6.79 -2.84
C ILE A 165 8.64 6.07 -4.19
N ALA A 166 8.25 6.74 -5.28
CA ALA A 166 8.32 6.18 -6.63
C ALA A 166 9.76 5.77 -7.00
N ARG A 167 10.77 6.57 -6.63
CA ARG A 167 12.19 6.20 -6.82
C ARG A 167 12.56 4.94 -6.04
N GLY A 168 12.05 4.78 -4.82
CA GLY A 168 12.25 3.54 -4.03
C GLY A 168 11.62 2.32 -4.69
N VAL A 169 10.39 2.46 -5.22
CA VAL A 169 9.72 1.41 -6.00
C VAL A 169 10.55 1.06 -7.23
N MET A 170 10.95 2.05 -8.02
CA MET A 170 11.78 1.82 -9.22
C MET A 170 13.14 1.18 -8.89
N PHE A 171 13.75 1.54 -7.75
CA PHE A 171 14.97 0.88 -7.30
C PHE A 171 14.74 -0.62 -7.06
N ALA A 172 13.64 -1.00 -6.39
CA ALA A 172 13.32 -2.40 -6.14
C ALA A 172 12.99 -3.16 -7.44
N LEU A 173 12.23 -2.54 -8.35
CA LEU A 173 11.87 -3.15 -9.64
C LEU A 173 13.08 -3.41 -10.53
N ASN A 174 14.05 -2.51 -10.54
CA ASN A 174 15.23 -2.58 -11.42
C ASN A 174 16.35 -3.52 -10.90
N GLN A 175 16.15 -4.22 -9.79
CA GLN A 175 17.13 -5.20 -9.33
C GLN A 175 17.15 -6.44 -10.24
N PRO A 176 18.30 -7.11 -10.38
CA PRO A 176 18.38 -8.40 -11.06
C PRO A 176 17.39 -9.42 -10.50
N LEU A 177 16.90 -10.36 -11.31
CA LEU A 177 15.84 -11.30 -10.92
C LEU A 177 16.15 -12.11 -9.67
N HIS A 178 17.42 -12.44 -9.41
CA HIS A 178 17.85 -13.16 -8.23
C HIS A 178 17.97 -12.28 -6.97
N VAL A 179 17.75 -10.96 -7.11
CA VAL A 179 17.82 -10.01 -5.99
C VAL A 179 16.41 -9.62 -5.56
N GLN A 180 16.07 -9.89 -4.32
CA GLN A 180 14.82 -9.47 -3.71
C GLN A 180 15.05 -8.37 -2.68
N ILE A 181 14.50 -7.20 -2.94
CA ILE A 181 14.35 -6.16 -1.91
C ILE A 181 13.12 -6.52 -1.08
N ALA A 182 13.34 -7.19 0.04
CA ALA A 182 12.24 -7.68 0.87
C ALA A 182 11.43 -6.54 1.50
N GLN A 183 12.14 -5.50 1.99
CA GLN A 183 11.54 -4.36 2.68
C GLN A 183 12.40 -3.12 2.49
N MET A 184 11.76 -1.97 2.33
CA MET A 184 12.42 -0.67 2.25
C MET A 184 11.68 0.35 3.11
N VAL A 185 12.38 0.97 4.06
CA VAL A 185 11.87 2.08 4.88
C VAL A 185 12.43 3.38 4.31
N ILE A 186 11.53 4.32 3.97
CA ILE A 186 11.90 5.62 3.38
C ILE A 186 11.31 6.72 4.27
N LEU A 187 12.17 7.52 4.89
CA LEU A 187 11.79 8.50 5.90
C LEU A 187 12.34 9.89 5.55
N PRO A 188 11.63 10.98 5.95
CA PRO A 188 12.26 12.28 6.02
C PRO A 188 13.41 12.24 7.02
N THR A 189 14.49 13.00 6.77
CA THR A 189 15.69 12.98 7.62
C THR A 189 15.50 13.53 9.02
N ASP A 190 14.38 14.17 9.31
CA ASP A 190 14.04 14.76 10.61
C ASP A 190 12.94 14.00 11.36
N LEU A 191 12.58 12.80 10.94
CA LEU A 191 11.49 12.04 11.57
C LEU A 191 11.94 11.27 12.83
N PHE A 192 13.24 11.20 13.14
CA PHE A 192 13.82 10.53 14.32
C PHE A 192 14.93 11.37 14.93
#